data_4fe403581437833e32c5975c3ac3cbe7
#
_entry.id   4fe403581437833e32c5975c3ac3cbe7
#
_cell.length_a   1.000
_cell.length_b   1.000
_cell.length_c   1.000
_cell.angle_alpha   90.00
_cell.angle_beta   90.00
_cell.angle_gamma   90.00
#
_symmetry.space_group_name_H-M   'P 1'
#
loop_
_entity.id
_entity.type
_entity.pdbx_description
1 polymer ?
#
loop_
_entity_poly.entity_id
_entity_poly.type
_entity_poly.pdbx_seq_one_letter_code
_entity_poly.pdbx_strand_id
1 'polypeptide(L)'
;MRSHIGNAGIVAALVAAAPAVAQQADGYWRGSLDLNGTSLTIGVALERGEDGPLVGTLDSPDQKAFDIPLSEVVADADTLSFSVPGIGATYSGTWDAEAEVWQGVFSQAGMQFPLTLSAAQPPERTAEVKQPSLPDDWEMPGDDAIRTAITDRLAGRPGAEMVVGTVEAANARTISSDEARVNARTLFEIGSMTKVFTGLLLADMVLDGTVSLDDPVESYLPEGATMPRRDGRQITLRNLSQQDSGLPRLPDNLSPSDVTDPYADYTEADLLGFLAGYELPREIGSQYGYSNLGVGLLGYVLARAAKSDFETLLRTRILDPLGMEDTGITLTPDQQARFIGGFDEYMRPTSAWNLAVLAGAGGLRSTAHDMDIFLKAALDPESPIAPAMKLTLGETRQWPGFKAGLGWMITMAPAGEVVGHGGGTGGFRSYMGLQRATGRGVVALTNSAAEPSAQDIALHVLIGAPIAEAKAVPEAPTGVDRTEVKLSQEQLDRVTGTYRFNPDLALVVTRKGDQLMAAITGQGALPIFPRSETEFFWRAVNAEIVFAADNGIVTGATFTQDGASSPLVKE
;
A
#
# COMPACT_ATOMS: atom_id res chain seq x y z
N MET A 1 66.84 18.11 -64.58
CA MET A 1 65.78 17.83 -65.58
C MET A 1 64.53 17.26 -64.88
N ARG A 2 63.37 17.93 -65.06
CA ARG A 2 62.00 17.49 -64.82
C ARG A 2 61.68 17.15 -63.35
N SER A 3 61.18 18.03 -62.51
CA SER A 3 59.79 18.47 -62.28
C SER A 3 58.73 17.41 -62.35
N HIS A 4 58.19 17.06 -61.18
CA HIS A 4 56.76 16.67 -61.04
C HIS A 4 56.21 17.19 -59.69
N ILE A 5 55.27 18.08 -59.86
CA ILE A 5 54.38 18.63 -58.83
C ILE A 5 53.35 17.55 -58.49
N GLY A 6 53.20 17.22 -57.21
CA GLY A 6 52.16 16.31 -56.70
C GLY A 6 51.30 17.04 -55.66
N ASN A 7 50.03 17.17 -55.99
CA ASN A 7 48.98 17.85 -55.25
C ASN A 7 48.87 17.33 -53.82
N ALA A 8 48.90 18.21 -52.86
CA ALA A 8 48.47 17.96 -51.49
C ALA A 8 46.95 18.20 -51.38
N GLY A 9 46.18 17.09 -51.28
CA GLY A 9 44.77 17.16 -50.96
C GLY A 9 44.59 17.43 -49.48
N ILE A 10 43.97 18.55 -49.16
CA ILE A 10 43.53 18.89 -47.81
C ILE A 10 42.27 18.03 -47.52
N VAL A 11 42.40 17.04 -46.66
CA VAL A 11 41.24 16.36 -46.05
C VAL A 11 40.77 17.25 -44.90
N ALA A 12 39.70 18.00 -45.15
CA ALA A 12 38.96 18.66 -44.06
C ALA A 12 38.23 17.59 -43.24
N ALA A 13 38.68 17.33 -42.03
CA ALA A 13 37.94 16.57 -41.05
C ALA A 13 36.73 17.43 -40.65
N LEU A 14 35.54 16.97 -41.07
CA LEU A 14 34.29 17.43 -40.47
C LEU A 14 34.25 16.86 -39.04
N VAL A 15 34.62 17.64 -38.07
CA VAL A 15 34.23 17.44 -36.69
C VAL A 15 32.75 17.77 -36.65
N ALA A 16 31.89 16.74 -36.58
CA ALA A 16 30.49 16.91 -36.29
C ALA A 16 30.40 17.50 -34.86
N ALA A 17 30.08 18.78 -34.78
CA ALA A 17 29.69 19.38 -33.50
C ALA A 17 28.44 18.65 -33.02
N ALA A 18 28.53 17.96 -31.90
CA ALA A 18 27.36 17.51 -31.16
C ALA A 18 26.50 18.74 -30.85
N PRO A 19 25.18 18.65 -30.94
CA PRO A 19 24.32 19.82 -30.77
C PRO A 19 24.49 20.39 -29.36
N ALA A 20 24.77 21.68 -29.27
CA ALA A 20 25.00 22.43 -28.03
C ALA A 20 23.81 22.35 -27.01
N VAL A 21 22.66 21.86 -27.43
CA VAL A 21 21.42 21.82 -26.68
C VAL A 21 21.35 20.61 -25.75
N ALA A 22 22.00 19.48 -26.04
CA ALA A 22 22.08 18.34 -25.14
C ALA A 22 22.86 18.65 -23.84
N GLN A 23 23.65 19.69 -23.83
CA GLN A 23 24.43 20.19 -22.69
C GLN A 23 23.59 21.10 -21.77
N GLN A 24 22.40 21.51 -22.19
CA GLN A 24 21.55 22.50 -21.52
C GLN A 24 20.67 21.89 -20.42
N ALA A 25 20.43 20.59 -20.45
CA ALA A 25 19.62 19.90 -19.44
C ALA A 25 20.44 19.51 -18.19
N ASP A 26 21.77 19.47 -18.29
CA ASP A 26 22.64 19.08 -17.17
C ASP A 26 22.58 20.16 -16.07
N GLY A 27 22.47 19.72 -14.80
CA GLY A 27 22.45 20.62 -13.67
C GLY A 27 21.30 20.33 -12.69
N TYR A 28 21.08 21.27 -11.78
CA TYR A 28 19.98 21.19 -10.83
C TYR A 28 18.88 22.19 -11.20
N TRP A 29 17.69 21.69 -11.32
CA TRP A 29 16.49 22.42 -11.73
C TRP A 29 15.49 22.44 -10.59
N ARG A 30 14.79 23.55 -10.41
CA ARG A 30 13.79 23.71 -9.33
C ARG A 30 12.51 24.34 -9.85
N GLY A 31 11.38 23.79 -9.39
CA GLY A 31 10.04 24.31 -9.66
C GLY A 31 9.12 24.11 -8.47
N SER A 32 7.87 24.50 -8.62
CA SER A 32 6.86 24.34 -7.60
C SER A 32 5.57 23.82 -8.22
N LEU A 33 5.02 22.77 -7.62
CA LEU A 33 3.67 22.27 -7.93
C LEU A 33 2.68 22.98 -7.01
N ASP A 34 1.61 23.50 -7.57
CA ASP A 34 0.46 23.98 -6.79
C ASP A 34 -0.54 22.83 -6.62
N LEU A 35 -0.64 22.36 -5.40
CA LEU A 35 -1.57 21.30 -4.99
C LEU A 35 -2.77 21.95 -4.27
N ASN A 36 -3.60 22.67 -5.03
CA ASN A 36 -4.82 23.33 -4.50
C ASN A 36 -4.55 24.26 -3.30
N GLY A 37 -3.58 25.17 -3.47
CA GLY A 37 -3.22 26.16 -2.44
C GLY A 37 -2.10 25.71 -1.50
N THR A 38 -1.64 24.46 -1.62
CA THR A 38 -0.39 24.00 -1.00
C THR A 38 0.69 23.92 -2.06
N SER A 39 1.74 24.71 -1.92
CA SER A 39 2.89 24.70 -2.82
C SER A 39 3.85 23.59 -2.41
N LEU A 40 4.20 22.72 -3.35
CA LEU A 40 5.20 21.67 -3.17
C LEU A 40 6.43 21.96 -4.04
N THR A 41 7.58 22.11 -3.42
CA THR A 41 8.84 22.32 -4.14
C THR A 41 9.33 21.01 -4.74
N ILE A 42 9.69 21.05 -6.03
CA ILE A 42 10.31 19.94 -6.75
C ILE A 42 11.69 20.39 -7.23
N GLY A 43 12.70 19.58 -6.91
CA GLY A 43 14.05 19.68 -7.44
C GLY A 43 14.34 18.53 -8.40
N VAL A 44 15.12 18.75 -9.44
CA VAL A 44 15.54 17.72 -10.40
C VAL A 44 17.03 17.90 -10.67
N ALA A 45 17.83 16.91 -10.26
CA ALA A 45 19.24 16.82 -10.60
C ALA A 45 19.40 15.96 -11.85
N LEU A 46 20.07 16.49 -12.88
CA LEU A 46 20.35 15.79 -14.13
C LEU A 46 21.86 15.80 -14.38
N GLU A 47 22.43 14.64 -14.63
CA GLU A 47 23.85 14.45 -14.90
C GLU A 47 24.06 13.56 -16.13
N ARG A 48 25.04 13.91 -16.95
CA ARG A 48 25.46 13.07 -18.07
C ARG A 48 26.76 12.37 -17.72
N GLY A 49 26.76 11.04 -17.77
CA GLY A 49 28.00 10.28 -17.66
C GLY A 49 28.98 10.56 -18.81
N GLU A 50 30.26 10.34 -18.61
CA GLU A 50 31.26 10.38 -19.66
C GLU A 50 30.86 9.41 -20.80
N ASP A 51 30.35 9.89 -21.92
CA ASP A 51 29.80 9.15 -23.07
C ASP A 51 28.49 8.35 -22.77
N GLY A 52 27.74 8.64 -21.68
CA GLY A 52 26.55 7.92 -21.26
C GLY A 52 25.22 8.64 -21.49
N PRO A 53 24.10 7.95 -21.27
CA PRO A 53 22.78 8.60 -21.26
C PRO A 53 22.66 9.60 -20.11
N LEU A 54 21.73 10.55 -20.24
CA LEU A 54 21.36 11.46 -19.16
C LEU A 54 20.66 10.64 -18.06
N VAL A 55 21.09 10.81 -16.82
CA VAL A 55 20.50 10.21 -15.61
C VAL A 55 20.17 11.30 -14.61
N GLY A 56 19.36 11.01 -13.61
CA GLY A 56 19.05 12.01 -12.60
C GLY A 56 18.21 11.51 -11.45
N THR A 57 17.95 12.44 -10.53
CA THR A 57 17.11 12.24 -9.36
C THR A 57 16.14 13.40 -9.18
N LEU A 58 15.04 13.12 -8.49
CA LEU A 58 14.05 14.10 -8.07
C LEU A 58 14.10 14.30 -6.55
N ASP A 59 14.02 15.55 -6.14
CA ASP A 59 13.92 15.96 -4.74
C ASP A 59 12.54 16.59 -4.47
N SER A 60 11.97 16.32 -3.32
CA SER A 60 10.82 17.03 -2.74
C SER A 60 11.20 17.53 -1.34
N PRO A 61 11.83 18.70 -1.22
CA PRO A 61 12.35 19.21 0.05
C PRO A 61 11.28 19.39 1.13
N ASP A 62 10.07 19.82 0.73
CA ASP A 62 8.95 20.04 1.66
C ASP A 62 8.45 18.72 2.27
N GLN A 63 8.62 17.61 1.55
CA GLN A 63 8.31 16.26 1.99
C GLN A 63 9.52 15.53 2.60
N LYS A 64 10.68 16.19 2.66
CA LYS A 64 11.97 15.61 3.09
C LYS A 64 12.36 14.35 2.29
N ALA A 65 11.96 14.27 1.04
CA ALA A 65 12.27 13.18 0.12
C ALA A 65 13.32 13.66 -0.89
N PHE A 66 14.44 12.96 -0.97
CA PHE A 66 15.59 13.35 -1.79
C PHE A 66 16.12 12.14 -2.57
N ASP A 67 16.85 12.43 -3.66
CA ASP A 67 17.52 11.44 -4.50
C ASP A 67 16.58 10.34 -5.04
N ILE A 68 15.30 10.64 -5.30
CA ILE A 68 14.35 9.70 -5.90
C ILE A 68 14.79 9.42 -7.34
N PRO A 69 15.16 8.18 -7.71
CA PRO A 69 15.71 7.89 -9.01
C PRO A 69 14.75 8.21 -10.15
N LEU A 70 15.26 8.84 -11.20
CA LEU A 70 14.57 9.01 -12.47
C LEU A 70 14.85 7.82 -13.40
N SER A 71 13.91 7.55 -14.29
CA SER A 71 14.08 6.64 -15.43
C SER A 71 13.59 7.27 -16.72
N GLU A 72 13.96 6.69 -17.86
CA GLU A 72 13.55 7.19 -19.19
C GLU A 72 13.84 8.67 -19.37
N VAL A 73 14.99 9.13 -18.88
CA VAL A 73 15.39 10.54 -19.00
C VAL A 73 15.81 10.80 -20.45
N VAL A 74 15.04 11.63 -21.12
CA VAL A 74 15.31 12.06 -22.51
C VAL A 74 15.37 13.57 -22.57
N ALA A 75 16.45 14.12 -23.12
CA ALA A 75 16.58 15.52 -23.44
C ALA A 75 17.03 15.67 -24.88
N ASP A 76 16.17 16.27 -25.69
CA ASP A 76 16.44 16.67 -27.07
C ASP A 76 16.65 18.20 -27.14
N ALA A 77 16.73 18.73 -28.36
CA ALA A 77 17.03 20.14 -28.59
C ALA A 77 16.14 21.13 -27.81
N ASP A 78 14.85 20.81 -27.69
CA ASP A 78 13.84 21.68 -27.07
C ASP A 78 12.91 20.94 -26.10
N THR A 79 13.17 19.67 -25.82
CA THR A 79 12.31 18.87 -24.95
C THR A 79 13.07 18.16 -23.84
N LEU A 80 12.46 18.08 -22.65
CA LEU A 80 12.93 17.31 -21.51
C LEU A 80 11.78 16.43 -21.02
N SER A 81 12.02 15.13 -20.91
CA SER A 81 11.07 14.21 -20.29
C SER A 81 11.76 13.20 -19.40
N PHE A 82 11.06 12.76 -18.35
CA PHE A 82 11.52 11.70 -17.46
C PHE A 82 10.35 11.05 -16.73
N SER A 83 10.57 9.83 -16.26
CA SER A 83 9.67 9.11 -15.38
C SER A 83 10.26 9.05 -13.96
N VAL A 84 9.39 9.04 -12.94
CA VAL A 84 9.73 8.89 -11.52
C VAL A 84 9.04 7.65 -10.98
N PRO A 85 9.58 6.45 -11.21
CA PRO A 85 8.90 5.19 -10.90
C PRO A 85 8.52 5.04 -9.43
N GLY A 86 9.35 5.56 -8.52
CA GLY A 86 9.14 5.48 -7.08
C GLY A 86 7.83 6.10 -6.59
N ILE A 87 7.27 7.04 -7.36
CA ILE A 87 6.01 7.74 -7.03
C ILE A 87 4.98 7.67 -8.16
N GLY A 88 5.26 6.88 -9.22
CA GLY A 88 4.37 6.73 -10.37
C GLY A 88 4.11 8.04 -11.13
N ALA A 89 5.12 8.91 -11.23
CA ALA A 89 4.99 10.21 -11.87
C ALA A 89 5.81 10.30 -13.16
N THR A 90 5.44 11.25 -14.03
CA THR A 90 6.19 11.61 -15.24
C THR A 90 6.27 13.13 -15.39
N TYR A 91 7.28 13.60 -16.09
CA TYR A 91 7.39 14.99 -16.50
C TYR A 91 7.63 15.06 -18.01
N SER A 92 7.00 16.04 -18.66
CA SER A 92 7.29 16.39 -20.04
C SER A 92 7.21 17.90 -20.20
N GLY A 93 8.28 18.52 -20.71
CA GLY A 93 8.39 19.96 -20.87
C GLY A 93 9.17 20.36 -22.11
N THR A 94 9.02 21.62 -22.48
CA THR A 94 9.74 22.29 -23.59
C THR A 94 10.62 23.42 -23.05
N TRP A 95 11.73 23.67 -23.73
CA TRP A 95 12.66 24.74 -23.38
C TRP A 95 12.12 26.11 -23.84
N ASP A 96 12.00 27.03 -22.90
CA ASP A 96 11.76 28.43 -23.18
C ASP A 96 13.11 29.17 -23.17
N ALA A 97 13.62 29.52 -24.35
CA ALA A 97 14.93 30.14 -24.50
C ALA A 97 14.97 31.63 -24.07
N GLU A 98 13.82 32.30 -23.97
CA GLU A 98 13.73 33.68 -23.50
C GLU A 98 13.75 33.75 -21.98
N ALA A 99 13.04 32.83 -21.34
CA ALA A 99 12.94 32.71 -19.89
C ALA A 99 14.03 31.83 -19.27
N GLU A 100 14.77 31.05 -20.05
CA GLU A 100 15.79 30.06 -19.64
C GLU A 100 15.22 29.03 -18.65
N VAL A 101 14.06 28.47 -18.97
CA VAL A 101 13.35 27.48 -18.13
C VAL A 101 12.79 26.34 -18.96
N TRP A 102 12.56 25.18 -18.30
CA TRP A 102 11.75 24.10 -18.83
C TRP A 102 10.29 24.29 -18.40
N GLN A 103 9.42 24.60 -19.37
CA GLN A 103 7.98 24.72 -19.11
C GLN A 103 7.30 23.39 -19.45
N GLY A 104 6.66 22.76 -18.46
CA GLY A 104 6.10 21.44 -18.68
C GLY A 104 4.96 21.07 -17.75
N VAL A 105 4.63 19.79 -17.80
CA VAL A 105 3.58 19.17 -17.02
C VAL A 105 4.16 17.99 -16.23
N PHE A 106 3.96 18.02 -14.94
CA PHE A 106 4.23 16.91 -14.04
C PHE A 106 2.93 16.13 -13.85
N SER A 107 2.94 14.85 -14.18
CA SER A 107 1.77 13.98 -14.12
C SER A 107 1.98 12.91 -13.05
N GLN A 108 1.03 12.76 -12.11
CA GLN A 108 1.08 11.74 -11.08
C GLN A 108 -0.33 11.25 -10.75
N ALA A 109 -0.52 9.95 -10.68
CA ALA A 109 -1.81 9.32 -10.37
C ALA A 109 -2.98 9.81 -11.24
N GLY A 110 -2.72 10.11 -12.53
CA GLY A 110 -3.71 10.65 -13.47
C GLY A 110 -3.98 12.15 -13.34
N MET A 111 -3.36 12.83 -12.39
CA MET A 111 -3.39 14.29 -12.25
C MET A 111 -2.24 14.92 -13.01
N GLN A 112 -2.46 16.11 -13.56
CA GLN A 112 -1.48 16.91 -14.28
C GLN A 112 -1.30 18.26 -13.59
N PHE A 113 -0.05 18.59 -13.31
CA PHE A 113 0.31 19.84 -12.65
C PHE A 113 1.28 20.61 -13.56
N PRO A 114 1.00 21.88 -13.89
CA PRO A 114 2.00 22.72 -14.54
C PRO A 114 3.25 22.79 -13.66
N LEU A 115 4.41 22.50 -14.23
CA LEU A 115 5.69 22.58 -13.55
C LEU A 115 6.71 23.28 -14.45
N THR A 116 7.11 24.47 -14.03
CA THR A 116 8.23 25.20 -14.65
C THR A 116 9.48 24.95 -13.82
N LEU A 117 10.51 24.41 -14.45
CA LEU A 117 11.79 24.13 -13.84
C LEU A 117 12.81 25.20 -14.27
N SER A 118 13.31 25.98 -13.31
CA SER A 118 14.38 26.97 -13.50
C SER A 118 15.70 26.46 -12.93
N ALA A 119 16.82 26.87 -13.50
CA ALA A 119 18.15 26.54 -12.99
C ALA A 119 18.29 27.02 -11.54
N ALA A 120 18.76 26.15 -10.66
CA ALA A 120 18.91 26.43 -9.24
C ALA A 120 20.17 25.79 -8.67
N GLN A 121 20.52 26.16 -7.45
CA GLN A 121 21.47 25.39 -6.66
C GLN A 121 20.70 24.26 -5.95
N PRO A 122 21.29 23.06 -5.81
CA PRO A 122 20.75 22.05 -4.91
C PRO A 122 20.45 22.70 -3.55
N PRO A 123 19.33 22.36 -2.89
CA PRO A 123 19.04 22.90 -1.58
C PRO A 123 20.26 22.64 -0.68
N GLU A 124 20.64 23.62 0.15
CA GLU A 124 21.56 23.31 1.25
C GLU A 124 20.90 22.18 2.02
N ARG A 125 21.42 21.01 1.83
CA ARG A 125 21.04 19.86 2.64
C ARG A 125 21.49 20.25 4.04
N THR A 126 20.58 20.80 4.85
CA THR A 126 20.82 20.88 6.29
C THR A 126 21.24 19.49 6.67
N ALA A 127 22.52 19.35 6.98
CA ALA A 127 23.35 18.16 7.05
C ALA A 127 22.49 16.91 6.85
N GLU A 128 22.73 16.11 5.80
CA GLU A 128 22.09 14.81 5.67
C GLU A 128 21.57 14.45 7.06
N VAL A 129 20.25 14.32 7.26
CA VAL A 129 19.82 13.32 8.19
C VAL A 129 20.41 12.08 7.52
N LYS A 130 21.71 11.82 7.79
CA LYS A 130 22.28 10.49 7.65
C LYS A 130 21.18 9.68 8.27
N GLN A 131 20.44 8.95 7.46
CA GLN A 131 19.73 7.82 8.05
C GLN A 131 20.83 7.21 8.89
N PRO A 132 20.72 7.28 10.23
CA PRO A 132 21.84 6.91 11.06
C PRO A 132 22.29 5.58 10.50
N SER A 133 23.52 5.54 9.95
CA SER A 133 24.12 4.28 9.58
C SER A 133 24.03 3.51 10.87
N LEU A 134 23.12 2.53 10.89
CA LEU A 134 22.98 1.72 12.08
C LEU A 134 24.38 1.25 12.37
N PRO A 135 24.82 1.34 13.63
CA PRO A 135 26.10 0.79 13.99
C PRO A 135 26.15 -0.65 13.46
N ASP A 136 27.24 -1.07 12.87
CA ASP A 136 27.42 -2.48 12.45
C ASP A 136 27.21 -3.45 13.63
N ASP A 137 27.04 -2.91 14.84
CA ASP A 137 26.86 -3.53 16.16
C ASP A 137 25.51 -3.21 16.82
N TRP A 138 24.43 -2.91 16.05
CA TRP A 138 23.11 -2.67 16.66
C TRP A 138 22.68 -3.86 17.53
N GLU A 139 22.46 -3.61 18.80
CA GLU A 139 21.88 -4.57 19.75
C GLU A 139 20.38 -4.27 19.95
N MET A 140 19.56 -5.31 20.01
CA MET A 140 18.14 -5.14 20.33
C MET A 140 18.00 -4.52 21.73
N PRO A 141 17.18 -3.47 21.89
CA PRO A 141 17.04 -2.79 23.17
C PRO A 141 16.54 -3.72 24.27
N GLY A 142 16.92 -3.42 25.52
CA GLY A 142 16.43 -4.14 26.69
C GLY A 142 14.97 -3.84 26.99
N ASP A 143 14.35 -4.65 27.85
CA ASP A 143 12.90 -4.60 28.17
C ASP A 143 12.44 -3.23 28.64
N ASP A 144 13.23 -2.54 29.47
CA ASP A 144 12.87 -1.21 29.98
C ASP A 144 12.83 -0.15 28.87
N ALA A 145 13.76 -0.21 27.92
CA ALA A 145 13.78 0.70 26.78
C ALA A 145 12.57 0.46 25.84
N ILE A 146 12.24 -0.80 25.58
CA ILE A 146 11.05 -1.16 24.80
C ILE A 146 9.79 -0.71 25.53
N ARG A 147 9.67 -0.94 26.84
CA ARG A 147 8.54 -0.52 27.66
C ARG A 147 8.37 1.00 27.67
N THR A 148 9.47 1.74 27.71
CA THR A 148 9.45 3.21 27.60
C THR A 148 8.88 3.64 26.23
N ALA A 149 9.38 3.08 25.14
CA ALA A 149 8.89 3.38 23.80
C ALA A 149 7.38 3.08 23.64
N ILE A 150 6.91 1.96 24.20
CA ILE A 150 5.48 1.61 24.22
C ILE A 150 4.69 2.65 25.03
N THR A 151 5.16 3.00 26.24
CA THR A 151 4.47 3.94 27.13
C THR A 151 4.35 5.33 26.48
N ASP A 152 5.42 5.81 25.89
CA ASP A 152 5.45 7.10 25.19
C ASP A 152 4.49 7.09 23.99
N ARG A 153 4.41 5.97 23.25
CA ARG A 153 3.50 5.78 22.13
C ARG A 153 2.04 5.80 22.55
N LEU A 154 1.71 5.20 23.69
CA LEU A 154 0.35 5.10 24.18
C LEU A 154 -0.10 6.32 25.00
N ALA A 155 0.78 7.27 25.24
CA ALA A 155 0.45 8.51 25.94
C ALA A 155 -0.71 9.24 25.24
N GLY A 156 -1.76 9.58 26.00
CA GLY A 156 -2.96 10.23 25.45
C GLY A 156 -3.92 9.29 24.69
N ARG A 157 -3.72 7.96 24.74
CA ARG A 157 -4.57 6.95 24.09
C ARG A 157 -5.24 6.05 25.15
N PRO A 158 -6.31 6.52 25.81
CA PRO A 158 -6.92 5.79 26.93
C PRO A 158 -7.49 4.44 26.47
N GLY A 159 -7.08 3.36 27.15
CA GLY A 159 -7.52 1.99 26.84
C GLY A 159 -6.69 1.29 25.77
N ALA A 160 -5.82 2.00 25.05
CA ALA A 160 -4.88 1.36 24.14
C ALA A 160 -3.81 0.59 24.91
N GLU A 161 -3.48 -0.58 24.40
CA GLU A 161 -2.43 -1.47 24.90
C GLU A 161 -1.55 -1.92 23.75
N MET A 162 -0.33 -2.31 24.07
CA MET A 162 0.62 -2.84 23.10
C MET A 162 1.46 -3.95 23.73
N VAL A 163 1.75 -4.96 22.91
CA VAL A 163 2.65 -6.05 23.23
C VAL A 163 3.70 -6.15 22.13
N VAL A 164 4.97 -6.24 22.53
CA VAL A 164 6.11 -6.46 21.62
C VAL A 164 6.77 -7.78 21.97
N GLY A 165 6.79 -8.70 21.01
CA GLY A 165 7.55 -9.94 21.07
C GLY A 165 8.87 -9.78 20.30
N THR A 166 9.95 -10.34 20.83
CA THR A 166 11.27 -10.33 20.19
C THR A 166 11.87 -11.71 20.19
N VAL A 167 12.55 -12.05 19.10
CA VAL A 167 13.31 -13.30 18.96
C VAL A 167 14.75 -12.94 18.60
N GLU A 168 15.70 -13.47 19.37
CA GLU A 168 17.12 -13.36 19.11
C GLU A 168 17.83 -14.66 19.52
N ALA A 169 18.60 -15.25 18.62
CA ALA A 169 19.32 -16.51 18.87
C ALA A 169 18.39 -17.60 19.47
N ALA A 170 17.18 -17.76 18.93
CA ALA A 170 16.12 -18.68 19.37
C ALA A 170 15.49 -18.35 20.75
N ASN A 171 15.95 -17.34 21.46
CA ASN A 171 15.29 -16.86 22.68
C ASN A 171 14.16 -15.88 22.32
N ALA A 172 13.03 -15.99 23.00
CA ALA A 172 11.93 -15.04 22.87
C ALA A 172 11.72 -14.28 24.18
N ARG A 173 11.38 -13.00 24.04
CA ARG A 173 10.96 -12.13 25.14
C ARG A 173 9.68 -11.43 24.71
N THR A 174 8.76 -11.24 25.64
CA THR A 174 7.52 -10.48 25.39
C THR A 174 7.45 -9.33 26.39
N ILE A 175 7.28 -8.13 25.89
CA ILE A 175 7.18 -6.89 26.66
C ILE A 175 5.79 -6.30 26.46
N SER A 176 5.05 -6.06 27.52
CA SER A 176 3.69 -5.51 27.52
C SER A 176 3.69 -4.07 28.05
N SER A 177 2.71 -3.28 27.57
CA SER A 177 2.43 -1.94 28.12
C SER A 177 2.03 -1.98 29.59
N ASP A 178 1.14 -2.90 29.95
CA ASP A 178 0.69 -3.18 31.29
C ASP A 178 0.39 -4.68 31.44
N GLU A 179 1.22 -5.41 32.15
CA GLU A 179 1.11 -6.87 32.31
C GLU A 179 -0.18 -7.32 33.04
N ALA A 180 -0.81 -6.41 33.78
CA ALA A 180 -2.10 -6.69 34.43
C ALA A 180 -3.28 -6.65 33.43
N ARG A 181 -3.12 -5.97 32.30
CA ARG A 181 -4.16 -5.78 31.29
C ARG A 181 -3.91 -6.60 30.03
N VAL A 182 -2.65 -6.67 29.59
CA VAL A 182 -2.25 -7.42 28.40
C VAL A 182 -0.95 -8.20 28.64
N ASN A 183 -0.87 -9.37 28.03
CA ASN A 183 0.31 -10.23 28.17
C ASN A 183 0.55 -11.03 26.87
N ALA A 184 1.54 -11.91 26.90
CA ALA A 184 1.92 -12.71 25.73
C ALA A 184 0.77 -13.54 25.13
N ARG A 185 -0.29 -13.86 25.89
CA ARG A 185 -1.45 -14.66 25.45
C ARG A 185 -2.72 -13.85 25.20
N THR A 186 -2.67 -12.52 25.28
CA THR A 186 -3.77 -11.65 24.85
C THR A 186 -3.91 -11.73 23.34
N LEU A 187 -5.15 -11.92 22.86
CA LEU A 187 -5.44 -12.01 21.43
C LEU A 187 -5.70 -10.63 20.83
N PHE A 188 -5.14 -10.44 19.65
CA PHE A 188 -5.30 -9.25 18.81
C PHE A 188 -5.69 -9.67 17.39
N GLU A 189 -6.38 -8.81 16.65
CA GLU A 189 -6.43 -8.95 15.20
C GLU A 189 -5.07 -8.61 14.62
N ILE A 190 -4.51 -9.51 13.80
CA ILE A 190 -3.22 -9.27 13.16
C ILE A 190 -3.35 -8.71 11.74
N GLY A 191 -4.59 -8.55 11.28
CA GLY A 191 -4.89 -7.92 9.99
C GLY A 191 -4.07 -8.51 8.85
N SER A 192 -3.52 -7.66 8.02
CA SER A 192 -2.80 -8.07 6.81
C SER A 192 -1.54 -8.94 7.03
N MET A 193 -1.06 -9.12 8.26
CA MET A 193 -0.04 -10.16 8.53
C MET A 193 -0.57 -11.57 8.16
N THR A 194 -1.89 -11.75 8.12
CA THR A 194 -2.55 -12.96 7.57
C THR A 194 -2.05 -13.31 6.16
N LYS A 195 -1.70 -12.32 5.34
CA LYS A 195 -1.21 -12.55 3.96
C LYS A 195 0.07 -13.38 3.90
N VAL A 196 0.90 -13.26 4.94
CA VAL A 196 2.10 -14.09 5.08
C VAL A 196 1.72 -15.55 5.25
N PHE A 197 0.74 -15.83 6.09
CA PHE A 197 0.24 -17.20 6.31
C PHE A 197 -0.45 -17.76 5.06
N THR A 198 -1.18 -16.93 4.33
CA THR A 198 -1.78 -17.32 3.04
C THR A 198 -0.71 -17.60 1.97
N GLY A 199 0.35 -16.80 1.92
CA GLY A 199 1.49 -17.03 1.04
C GLY A 199 2.29 -18.28 1.40
N LEU A 200 2.45 -18.54 2.69
CA LEU A 200 3.10 -19.74 3.21
C LEU A 200 2.28 -21.01 2.90
N LEU A 201 0.95 -20.92 3.06
CA LEU A 201 0.03 -22.00 2.68
C LEU A 201 0.09 -22.29 1.17
N LEU A 202 0.13 -21.26 0.33
CA LEU A 202 0.34 -21.42 -1.12
C LEU A 202 1.67 -22.16 -1.38
N ALA A 203 2.75 -21.75 -0.74
CA ALA A 203 4.06 -22.36 -0.91
C ALA A 203 4.07 -23.83 -0.46
N ASP A 204 3.44 -24.16 0.65
CA ASP A 204 3.30 -25.53 1.14
C ASP A 204 2.52 -26.41 0.13
N MET A 205 1.40 -25.91 -0.40
CA MET A 205 0.60 -26.62 -1.39
C MET A 205 1.30 -26.74 -2.77
N VAL A 206 2.23 -25.85 -3.09
CA VAL A 206 3.09 -25.99 -4.28
C VAL A 206 4.12 -27.08 -4.07
N LEU A 207 4.72 -27.17 -2.88
CA LEU A 207 5.73 -28.17 -2.56
C LEU A 207 5.17 -29.60 -2.55
N ASP A 208 3.92 -29.78 -2.15
CA ASP A 208 3.27 -31.10 -2.19
C ASP A 208 2.60 -31.42 -3.55
N GLY A 209 2.63 -30.48 -4.51
CA GLY A 209 2.09 -30.65 -5.84
C GLY A 209 0.56 -30.50 -5.95
N THR A 210 -0.11 -30.01 -4.90
CA THR A 210 -1.57 -29.76 -4.93
C THR A 210 -1.92 -28.64 -5.91
N VAL A 211 -1.08 -27.60 -6.00
CA VAL A 211 -1.22 -26.47 -6.91
C VAL A 211 0.14 -26.07 -7.50
N SER A 212 0.13 -25.25 -8.57
CA SER A 212 1.32 -24.59 -9.09
C SER A 212 1.18 -23.06 -8.99
N LEU A 213 2.29 -22.34 -8.79
CA LEU A 213 2.27 -20.88 -8.75
C LEU A 213 1.66 -20.25 -10.01
N ASP A 214 1.87 -20.92 -11.15
CA ASP A 214 1.45 -20.41 -12.46
C ASP A 214 0.10 -20.99 -12.92
N ASP A 215 -0.59 -21.74 -12.04
CA ASP A 215 -1.95 -22.19 -12.33
C ASP A 215 -2.89 -20.97 -12.42
N PRO A 216 -3.77 -20.96 -13.45
CA PRO A 216 -4.83 -19.98 -13.55
C PRO A 216 -5.78 -20.08 -12.36
N VAL A 217 -6.07 -18.95 -11.71
CA VAL A 217 -7.04 -18.88 -10.59
C VAL A 217 -8.39 -19.49 -10.95
N GLU A 218 -8.82 -19.26 -12.19
CA GLU A 218 -10.10 -19.78 -12.72
C GLU A 218 -10.24 -21.28 -12.63
N SER A 219 -9.12 -22.03 -12.67
CA SER A 219 -9.12 -23.51 -12.56
C SER A 219 -9.67 -24.02 -11.22
N TYR A 220 -9.70 -23.17 -10.21
CA TYR A 220 -10.15 -23.52 -8.86
C TYR A 220 -11.50 -22.89 -8.47
N LEU A 221 -12.10 -22.10 -9.38
CA LEU A 221 -13.42 -21.51 -9.15
C LEU A 221 -14.55 -22.55 -9.32
N PRO A 222 -15.76 -22.29 -8.83
CA PRO A 222 -16.94 -23.07 -9.13
C PRO A 222 -17.21 -23.16 -10.64
N GLU A 223 -17.85 -24.24 -11.07
CA GLU A 223 -18.27 -24.40 -12.48
C GLU A 223 -19.14 -23.22 -12.93
N GLY A 224 -18.79 -22.63 -14.07
CA GLY A 224 -19.48 -21.47 -14.65
C GLY A 224 -19.03 -20.11 -14.09
N ALA A 225 -18.19 -20.07 -13.07
CA ALA A 225 -17.57 -18.82 -12.63
C ALA A 225 -16.44 -18.40 -13.60
N THR A 226 -16.26 -17.10 -13.75
CA THR A 226 -15.27 -16.53 -14.67
C THR A 226 -14.34 -15.56 -13.95
N MET A 227 -13.11 -15.45 -14.46
CA MET A 227 -12.10 -14.49 -14.02
C MET A 227 -11.89 -13.37 -15.04
N PRO A 228 -11.60 -12.14 -14.63
CA PRO A 228 -11.17 -11.11 -15.55
C PRO A 228 -9.88 -11.53 -16.26
N ARG A 229 -9.78 -11.18 -17.55
CA ARG A 229 -8.65 -11.47 -18.42
C ARG A 229 -8.22 -10.20 -19.13
N ARG A 230 -6.95 -10.10 -19.49
CA ARG A 230 -6.46 -9.03 -20.34
C ARG A 230 -5.52 -9.58 -21.40
N ASP A 231 -5.74 -9.21 -22.68
CA ASP A 231 -4.93 -9.62 -23.83
C ASP A 231 -4.72 -11.15 -23.92
N GLY A 232 -5.76 -11.91 -23.57
CA GLY A 232 -5.75 -13.37 -23.53
C GLY A 232 -5.02 -13.99 -22.33
N ARG A 233 -4.38 -13.18 -21.47
CA ARG A 233 -3.69 -13.64 -20.25
C ARG A 233 -4.65 -13.84 -19.10
N GLN A 234 -4.35 -14.83 -18.28
CA GLN A 234 -5.10 -15.18 -17.06
C GLN A 234 -4.31 -14.78 -15.81
N ILE A 235 -5.03 -14.41 -14.75
CA ILE A 235 -4.44 -14.19 -13.44
C ILE A 235 -4.06 -15.55 -12.84
N THR A 236 -2.84 -15.67 -12.32
CA THR A 236 -2.32 -16.87 -11.68
C THR A 236 -2.31 -16.74 -10.14
N LEU A 237 -2.11 -17.86 -9.44
CA LEU A 237 -1.95 -17.85 -7.97
C LEU A 237 -0.77 -16.98 -7.55
N ARG A 238 0.33 -16.98 -8.33
CA ARG A 238 1.49 -16.10 -8.17
C ARG A 238 1.09 -14.63 -8.18
N ASN A 239 0.31 -14.21 -9.17
CA ASN A 239 -0.09 -12.82 -9.32
C ASN A 239 -0.94 -12.32 -8.14
N LEU A 240 -1.80 -13.17 -7.57
CA LEU A 240 -2.56 -12.82 -6.37
C LEU A 240 -1.64 -12.62 -5.17
N SER A 241 -0.68 -13.53 -4.95
CA SER A 241 0.23 -13.51 -3.82
C SER A 241 1.25 -12.38 -3.89
N GLN A 242 1.76 -12.05 -5.10
CA GLN A 242 2.74 -10.98 -5.34
C GLN A 242 2.11 -9.61 -5.59
N GLN A 243 0.76 -9.51 -5.52
CA GLN A 243 0.03 -8.24 -5.61
C GLN A 243 0.16 -7.53 -6.98
N ASP A 244 0.29 -8.28 -8.06
CA ASP A 244 0.42 -7.75 -9.41
C ASP A 244 -0.66 -8.23 -10.39
N SER A 245 -1.76 -8.76 -9.86
CA SER A 245 -2.89 -9.30 -10.64
C SER A 245 -3.66 -8.26 -11.46
N GLY A 246 -3.61 -6.98 -11.08
CA GLY A 246 -4.48 -5.93 -11.65
C GLY A 246 -5.85 -5.82 -10.99
N LEU A 247 -6.17 -6.70 -10.03
CA LEU A 247 -7.39 -6.56 -9.22
C LEU A 247 -7.30 -5.32 -8.30
N PRO A 248 -8.42 -4.68 -7.98
CA PRO A 248 -8.45 -3.50 -7.12
C PRO A 248 -8.16 -3.87 -5.66
N ARG A 249 -7.93 -2.85 -4.82
CA ARG A 249 -7.74 -3.05 -3.38
C ARG A 249 -8.95 -3.73 -2.74
N LEU A 250 -10.15 -3.25 -3.06
CA LEU A 250 -11.45 -3.74 -2.62
C LEU A 250 -12.37 -3.91 -3.82
N PRO A 251 -13.33 -4.83 -3.78
CA PRO A 251 -14.34 -4.94 -4.83
C PRO A 251 -15.30 -3.75 -4.78
N ASP A 252 -15.76 -3.30 -5.94
CA ASP A 252 -16.68 -2.16 -6.06
C ASP A 252 -18.12 -2.48 -5.66
N ASN A 253 -18.44 -3.75 -5.50
CA ASN A 253 -19.73 -4.21 -5.00
C ASN A 253 -19.75 -4.47 -3.48
N LEU A 254 -18.70 -4.04 -2.76
CA LEU A 254 -18.65 -4.09 -1.31
C LEU A 254 -19.64 -3.07 -0.71
N SER A 255 -20.69 -3.56 -0.06
CA SER A 255 -21.75 -2.73 0.50
C SER A 255 -22.12 -3.17 1.93
N PRO A 256 -21.24 -2.87 2.92
CA PRO A 256 -21.44 -3.33 4.28
C PRO A 256 -22.72 -2.77 4.92
N SER A 257 -23.42 -3.59 5.68
CA SER A 257 -24.51 -3.15 6.55
C SER A 257 -23.98 -2.47 7.82
N ASP A 258 -22.78 -2.88 8.29
CA ASP A 258 -22.04 -2.27 9.38
C ASP A 258 -20.66 -1.80 8.89
N VAL A 259 -20.42 -0.49 8.90
CA VAL A 259 -19.14 0.10 8.48
C VAL A 259 -18.00 -0.18 9.43
N THR A 260 -18.29 -0.60 10.67
CA THR A 260 -17.26 -0.97 11.65
C THR A 260 -16.77 -2.40 11.45
N ASP A 261 -17.55 -3.25 10.73
CA ASP A 261 -17.15 -4.58 10.26
C ASP A 261 -17.44 -4.75 8.75
N PRO A 262 -16.68 -4.08 7.89
CA PRO A 262 -17.08 -3.82 6.49
C PRO A 262 -17.05 -5.04 5.58
N TYR A 263 -16.56 -6.18 6.02
CA TYR A 263 -16.47 -7.40 5.20
C TYR A 263 -17.45 -8.50 5.61
N ALA A 264 -18.13 -8.35 6.76
CA ALA A 264 -18.92 -9.42 7.36
C ALA A 264 -20.04 -9.96 6.44
N ASP A 265 -20.62 -9.08 5.64
CA ASP A 265 -21.72 -9.40 4.72
C ASP A 265 -21.24 -9.82 3.33
N TYR A 266 -19.92 -9.78 3.04
CA TYR A 266 -19.40 -10.07 1.72
C TYR A 266 -19.33 -11.56 1.44
N THR A 267 -20.22 -12.05 0.60
CA THR A 267 -20.45 -13.47 0.33
C THR A 267 -19.62 -14.00 -0.84
N GLU A 268 -19.60 -15.33 -1.00
CA GLU A 268 -19.05 -15.99 -2.21
C GLU A 268 -19.78 -15.51 -3.49
N ALA A 269 -21.09 -15.30 -3.44
CA ALA A 269 -21.86 -14.83 -4.58
C ALA A 269 -21.45 -13.42 -4.99
N ASP A 270 -21.17 -12.53 -4.01
CA ASP A 270 -20.70 -11.19 -4.28
C ASP A 270 -19.31 -11.20 -4.91
N LEU A 271 -18.40 -12.03 -4.38
CA LEU A 271 -17.05 -12.23 -4.92
C LEU A 271 -17.10 -12.70 -6.38
N LEU A 272 -17.85 -13.77 -6.67
CA LEU A 272 -17.95 -14.31 -8.02
C LEU A 272 -18.66 -13.35 -8.97
N GLY A 273 -19.69 -12.64 -8.48
CA GLY A 273 -20.39 -11.60 -9.25
C GLY A 273 -19.47 -10.42 -9.62
N PHE A 274 -18.62 -9.99 -8.70
CA PHE A 274 -17.59 -8.98 -8.97
C PHE A 274 -16.61 -9.47 -10.05
N LEU A 275 -16.03 -10.66 -9.87
CA LEU A 275 -15.03 -11.20 -10.80
C LEU A 275 -15.56 -11.33 -12.23
N ALA A 276 -16.82 -11.75 -12.39
CA ALA A 276 -17.46 -11.92 -13.70
C ALA A 276 -17.66 -10.61 -14.46
N GLY A 277 -17.77 -9.47 -13.77
CA GLY A 277 -18.04 -8.17 -14.36
C GLY A 277 -16.85 -7.21 -14.38
N TYR A 278 -15.72 -7.56 -13.78
CA TYR A 278 -14.59 -6.65 -13.64
C TYR A 278 -13.67 -6.66 -14.87
N GLU A 279 -13.31 -5.48 -15.35
CA GLU A 279 -12.32 -5.29 -16.41
C GLU A 279 -10.98 -4.84 -15.82
N LEU A 280 -9.89 -5.56 -16.15
CA LEU A 280 -8.56 -5.23 -15.66
C LEU A 280 -8.08 -3.89 -16.25
N PRO A 281 -7.71 -2.90 -15.44
CA PRO A 281 -7.29 -1.58 -15.92
C PRO A 281 -5.90 -1.58 -16.55
N ARG A 282 -5.08 -2.61 -16.28
CA ARG A 282 -3.68 -2.73 -16.72
C ARG A 282 -3.32 -4.18 -17.02
N GLU A 283 -2.19 -4.40 -17.68
CA GLU A 283 -1.65 -5.73 -17.93
C GLU A 283 -1.31 -6.45 -16.62
N ILE A 284 -1.59 -7.77 -16.61
CA ILE A 284 -1.26 -8.64 -15.47
C ILE A 284 0.26 -8.71 -15.34
N GLY A 285 0.76 -8.46 -14.13
CA GLY A 285 2.17 -8.48 -13.82
C GLY A 285 2.91 -7.18 -14.18
N SER A 286 2.26 -6.14 -14.71
CA SER A 286 2.94 -4.91 -15.12
C SER A 286 3.24 -3.94 -13.98
N GLN A 287 2.45 -3.98 -12.91
CA GLN A 287 2.54 -3.03 -11.81
C GLN A 287 2.10 -3.67 -10.49
N TYR A 288 2.79 -3.33 -9.40
CA TYR A 288 2.33 -3.62 -8.05
C TYR A 288 1.02 -2.89 -7.74
N GLY A 289 0.07 -3.60 -7.15
CA GLY A 289 -1.21 -3.02 -6.72
C GLY A 289 -1.74 -3.79 -5.53
N TYR A 290 -1.53 -3.26 -4.32
CA TYR A 290 -1.96 -3.92 -3.09
C TYR A 290 -3.46 -4.21 -3.10
N SER A 291 -3.83 -5.49 -3.00
CA SER A 291 -5.20 -5.97 -3.15
C SER A 291 -5.59 -6.92 -2.01
N ASN A 292 -6.48 -6.47 -1.11
CA ASN A 292 -7.13 -7.36 -0.16
C ASN A 292 -8.01 -8.38 -0.88
N LEU A 293 -8.73 -7.93 -1.91
CA LEU A 293 -9.52 -8.81 -2.77
C LEU A 293 -8.66 -9.94 -3.37
N GLY A 294 -7.48 -9.60 -3.92
CA GLY A 294 -6.60 -10.58 -4.55
C GLY A 294 -6.13 -11.67 -3.59
N VAL A 295 -5.64 -11.29 -2.40
CA VAL A 295 -5.16 -12.30 -1.43
C VAL A 295 -6.32 -12.99 -0.71
N GLY A 296 -7.46 -12.33 -0.51
CA GLY A 296 -8.67 -12.99 -0.04
C GLY A 296 -9.14 -14.08 -1.02
N LEU A 297 -9.16 -13.76 -2.30
CA LEU A 297 -9.44 -14.73 -3.37
C LEU A 297 -8.40 -15.87 -3.39
N LEU A 298 -7.11 -15.58 -3.16
CA LEU A 298 -6.10 -16.63 -3.04
C LEU A 298 -6.46 -17.61 -1.91
N GLY A 299 -6.76 -17.12 -0.71
CA GLY A 299 -7.19 -17.97 0.40
C GLY A 299 -8.43 -18.83 0.04
N TYR A 300 -9.41 -18.23 -0.62
CA TYR A 300 -10.62 -18.92 -1.08
C TYR A 300 -10.31 -20.05 -2.08
N VAL A 301 -9.48 -19.80 -3.10
CA VAL A 301 -9.17 -20.83 -4.11
C VAL A 301 -8.24 -21.93 -3.58
N LEU A 302 -7.33 -21.63 -2.64
CA LEU A 302 -6.51 -22.65 -1.97
C LEU A 302 -7.37 -23.60 -1.15
N ALA A 303 -8.36 -23.07 -0.41
CA ALA A 303 -9.32 -23.87 0.34
C ALA A 303 -10.13 -24.80 -0.59
N ARG A 304 -10.57 -24.28 -1.73
CA ARG A 304 -11.27 -25.08 -2.76
C ARG A 304 -10.39 -26.17 -3.37
N ALA A 305 -9.14 -25.83 -3.72
CA ALA A 305 -8.17 -26.81 -4.25
C ALA A 305 -7.96 -27.98 -3.27
N ALA A 306 -7.89 -27.68 -1.97
CA ALA A 306 -7.76 -28.67 -0.91
C ALA A 306 -9.09 -29.33 -0.50
N LYS A 307 -10.24 -28.88 -1.03
CA LYS A 307 -11.59 -29.31 -0.62
C LYS A 307 -11.83 -29.17 0.89
N SER A 308 -11.41 -28.04 1.44
CA SER A 308 -11.51 -27.68 2.86
C SER A 308 -12.04 -26.24 2.98
N ASP A 309 -12.27 -25.75 4.19
CA ASP A 309 -12.34 -24.33 4.47
C ASP A 309 -10.94 -23.77 4.75
N PHE A 310 -10.79 -22.46 4.63
CA PHE A 310 -9.49 -21.80 4.74
C PHE A 310 -8.87 -21.94 6.14
N GLU A 311 -9.67 -21.80 7.20
CA GLU A 311 -9.17 -21.90 8.58
C GLU A 311 -8.70 -23.32 8.92
N THR A 312 -9.47 -24.34 8.59
CA THR A 312 -9.11 -25.74 8.79
C THR A 312 -7.85 -26.09 8.00
N LEU A 313 -7.76 -25.64 6.75
CA LEU A 313 -6.59 -25.90 5.90
C LEU A 313 -5.32 -25.26 6.49
N LEU A 314 -5.40 -23.98 6.86
CA LEU A 314 -4.29 -23.26 7.46
C LEU A 314 -3.86 -23.88 8.79
N ARG A 315 -4.84 -24.24 9.65
CA ARG A 315 -4.58 -24.88 10.93
C ARG A 315 -3.81 -26.18 10.73
N THR A 316 -4.33 -27.07 9.89
CA THR A 316 -3.75 -28.41 9.68
C THR A 316 -2.34 -28.37 9.11
N ARG A 317 -2.07 -27.42 8.18
CA ARG A 317 -0.81 -27.39 7.44
C ARG A 317 0.27 -26.52 8.08
N ILE A 318 -0.12 -25.47 8.78
CA ILE A 318 0.83 -24.46 9.29
C ILE A 318 0.73 -24.32 10.82
N LEU A 319 -0.46 -24.06 11.37
CA LEU A 319 -0.58 -23.67 12.77
C LEU A 319 -0.34 -24.82 13.74
N ASP A 320 -1.01 -25.97 13.53
CA ASP A 320 -0.86 -27.14 14.40
C ASP A 320 0.55 -27.75 14.36
N PRO A 321 1.22 -27.89 13.19
CA PRO A 321 2.62 -28.32 13.14
C PRO A 321 3.59 -27.41 13.90
N LEU A 322 3.27 -26.13 14.05
CA LEU A 322 4.05 -25.16 14.81
C LEU A 322 3.64 -25.06 16.29
N GLY A 323 2.49 -25.58 16.66
CA GLY A 323 1.92 -25.44 18.01
C GLY A 323 1.34 -24.04 18.29
N MET A 324 0.86 -23.33 17.25
CA MET A 324 0.22 -22.03 17.36
C MET A 324 -1.26 -22.18 17.73
N GLU A 325 -1.52 -22.54 18.98
CA GLU A 325 -2.85 -22.94 19.45
C GLU A 325 -3.82 -21.76 19.56
N ASP A 326 -3.30 -20.55 19.81
CA ASP A 326 -4.06 -19.31 20.00
C ASP A 326 -4.18 -18.48 18.70
N THR A 327 -3.82 -19.05 17.55
CA THR A 327 -3.96 -18.41 16.24
C THR A 327 -5.11 -19.01 15.44
N GLY A 328 -6.02 -18.18 14.94
CA GLY A 328 -7.17 -18.62 14.15
C GLY A 328 -8.09 -17.49 13.75
N ILE A 329 -9.17 -17.83 13.07
CA ILE A 329 -10.24 -16.91 12.67
C ILE A 329 -11.39 -16.99 13.66
N THR A 330 -11.84 -18.21 13.94
CA THR A 330 -12.92 -18.51 14.89
C THR A 330 -12.34 -18.74 16.27
N LEU A 331 -12.74 -17.91 17.23
CA LEU A 331 -12.25 -18.00 18.60
C LEU A 331 -13.09 -18.95 19.44
N THR A 332 -12.43 -19.82 20.20
CA THR A 332 -13.06 -20.59 21.27
C THR A 332 -13.52 -19.67 22.41
N PRO A 333 -14.40 -20.12 23.32
CA PRO A 333 -14.83 -19.31 24.48
C PRO A 333 -13.67 -18.81 25.34
N ASP A 334 -12.61 -19.62 25.54
CA ASP A 334 -11.41 -19.22 26.27
C ASP A 334 -10.61 -18.14 25.52
N GLN A 335 -10.42 -18.31 24.24
CA GLN A 335 -9.76 -17.31 23.38
C GLN A 335 -10.57 -16.01 23.33
N GLN A 336 -11.91 -16.10 23.23
CA GLN A 336 -12.78 -14.93 23.25
C GLN A 336 -12.66 -14.13 24.56
N ALA A 337 -12.47 -14.80 25.69
CA ALA A 337 -12.25 -14.14 26.98
C ALA A 337 -10.89 -13.41 27.08
N ARG A 338 -9.91 -13.80 26.24
CA ARG A 338 -8.59 -13.16 26.15
C ARG A 338 -8.45 -12.18 24.97
N PHE A 339 -9.49 -12.07 24.14
CA PHE A 339 -9.51 -11.13 23.01
C PHE A 339 -9.76 -9.71 23.51
N ILE A 340 -8.84 -8.80 23.21
CA ILE A 340 -8.94 -7.40 23.62
C ILE A 340 -9.81 -6.59 22.63
N GLY A 341 -10.62 -5.65 23.15
CA GLY A 341 -11.39 -4.74 22.32
C GLY A 341 -10.49 -3.72 21.59
N GLY A 342 -10.83 -3.41 20.34
CA GLY A 342 -10.09 -2.45 19.50
C GLY A 342 -10.63 -1.03 19.58
N PHE A 343 -9.76 -0.07 19.26
CA PHE A 343 -10.08 1.35 19.15
C PHE A 343 -9.73 1.87 17.75
N ASP A 344 -10.64 2.62 17.16
CA ASP A 344 -10.40 3.30 15.88
C ASP A 344 -9.32 4.41 16.00
N GLU A 345 -9.06 5.10 14.91
CA GLU A 345 -8.07 6.18 14.84
C GLU A 345 -8.39 7.38 15.75
N TYR A 346 -9.64 7.49 16.18
CA TYR A 346 -10.15 8.52 17.11
C TYR A 346 -10.27 8.00 18.55
N MET A 347 -9.74 6.83 18.85
CA MET A 347 -9.86 6.15 20.14
C MET A 347 -11.29 5.83 20.57
N ARG A 348 -12.22 5.63 19.63
CA ARG A 348 -13.56 5.10 19.89
C ARG A 348 -13.52 3.57 19.82
N PRO A 349 -14.22 2.86 20.71
CA PRO A 349 -14.38 1.42 20.58
C PRO A 349 -14.98 1.05 19.20
N THR A 350 -14.44 0.02 18.56
CA THR A 350 -14.89 -0.44 17.25
C THR A 350 -15.06 -1.96 17.23
N SER A 351 -15.82 -2.47 16.26
CA SER A 351 -16.06 -3.89 16.08
C SER A 351 -14.80 -4.62 15.63
N ALA A 352 -14.68 -5.88 16.03
CA ALA A 352 -13.73 -6.79 15.42
C ALA A 352 -14.18 -7.13 13.99
N TRP A 353 -13.22 -7.27 13.07
CA TRP A 353 -13.52 -7.56 11.68
C TRP A 353 -13.73 -9.05 11.42
N ASN A 354 -14.79 -9.37 10.68
CA ASN A 354 -15.01 -10.67 10.09
C ASN A 354 -14.83 -10.55 8.56
N LEU A 355 -13.73 -11.08 8.02
CA LEU A 355 -13.44 -10.95 6.60
C LEU A 355 -14.21 -11.94 5.71
N ALA A 356 -15.08 -12.77 6.27
CA ALA A 356 -15.93 -13.71 5.55
C ALA A 356 -15.15 -14.48 4.46
N VAL A 357 -15.61 -14.46 3.20
CA VAL A 357 -14.95 -15.12 2.06
C VAL A 357 -13.54 -14.59 1.75
N LEU A 358 -13.18 -13.39 2.23
CA LEU A 358 -11.87 -12.78 2.05
C LEU A 358 -10.92 -13.01 3.24
N ALA A 359 -11.18 -13.99 4.09
CA ALA A 359 -10.42 -14.27 5.32
C ALA A 359 -8.90 -14.37 5.10
N GLY A 360 -8.45 -14.91 3.97
CA GLY A 360 -7.03 -14.99 3.61
C GLY A 360 -6.32 -13.65 3.48
N ALA A 361 -7.06 -12.53 3.39
CA ALA A 361 -6.47 -11.20 3.32
C ALA A 361 -6.14 -10.58 4.68
N GLY A 362 -6.79 -11.03 5.78
CA GLY A 362 -6.62 -10.32 7.04
C GLY A 362 -7.42 -10.87 8.22
N GLY A 363 -8.00 -12.06 8.12
CA GLY A 363 -8.96 -12.60 9.09
C GLY A 363 -8.37 -13.22 10.35
N LEU A 364 -7.05 -13.38 10.45
CA LEU A 364 -6.43 -14.05 11.60
C LEU A 364 -6.40 -13.13 12.83
N ARG A 365 -6.61 -13.78 13.95
CA ARG A 365 -6.33 -13.31 15.30
C ARG A 365 -5.19 -14.15 15.87
N SER A 366 -4.30 -13.53 16.64
CA SER A 366 -3.15 -14.20 17.21
C SER A 366 -2.69 -13.53 18.50
N THR A 367 -1.70 -14.10 19.14
CA THR A 367 -1.05 -13.61 20.35
C THR A 367 0.43 -13.34 20.08
N ALA A 368 1.08 -12.54 20.92
CA ALA A 368 2.54 -12.37 20.82
C ALA A 368 3.27 -13.71 21.04
N HIS A 369 2.74 -14.58 21.91
CA HIS A 369 3.30 -15.91 22.15
C HIS A 369 3.34 -16.77 20.87
N ASP A 370 2.22 -16.87 20.17
CA ASP A 370 2.15 -17.65 18.93
C ASP A 370 2.99 -17.02 17.81
N MET A 371 3.00 -15.70 17.75
CA MET A 371 3.85 -14.98 16.79
C MET A 371 5.35 -15.18 17.08
N ASP A 372 5.75 -15.27 18.35
CA ASP A 372 7.13 -15.62 18.72
C ASP A 372 7.48 -17.05 18.29
N ILE A 373 6.54 -18.00 18.39
CA ILE A 373 6.70 -19.36 17.84
C ILE A 373 6.90 -19.29 16.31
N PHE A 374 6.04 -18.52 15.62
CA PHE A 374 6.16 -18.34 14.17
C PHE A 374 7.49 -17.72 13.76
N LEU A 375 7.92 -16.64 14.43
CA LEU A 375 9.20 -15.96 14.13
C LEU A 375 10.40 -16.90 14.32
N LYS A 376 10.40 -17.71 15.39
CA LYS A 376 11.45 -18.74 15.60
C LYS A 376 11.46 -19.76 14.46
N ALA A 377 10.29 -20.30 14.10
CA ALA A 377 10.18 -21.26 13.02
C ALA A 377 10.57 -20.67 11.66
N ALA A 378 10.26 -19.40 11.42
CA ALA A 378 10.63 -18.71 10.18
C ALA A 378 12.14 -18.44 10.06
N LEU A 379 12.84 -18.38 11.19
CA LEU A 379 14.31 -18.20 11.26
C LEU A 379 15.08 -19.53 11.32
N ASP A 380 14.42 -20.63 11.70
CA ASP A 380 15.04 -21.94 11.85
C ASP A 380 15.01 -22.72 10.52
N PRO A 381 16.18 -23.05 9.93
CA PRO A 381 16.26 -23.82 8.69
C PRO A 381 15.77 -25.28 8.83
N GLU A 382 15.62 -25.79 10.05
CA GLU A 382 15.15 -27.16 10.33
C GLU A 382 13.67 -27.20 10.71
N SER A 383 12.99 -26.04 10.73
CA SER A 383 11.57 -25.98 11.10
C SER A 383 10.65 -26.66 10.07
N PRO A 384 9.47 -27.14 10.47
CA PRO A 384 8.51 -27.74 9.53
C PRO A 384 8.13 -26.83 8.35
N ILE A 385 8.16 -25.51 8.55
CA ILE A 385 7.84 -24.54 7.51
C ILE A 385 9.03 -24.05 6.70
N ALA A 386 10.26 -24.46 7.01
CA ALA A 386 11.46 -23.96 6.35
C ALA A 386 11.47 -24.14 4.82
N PRO A 387 11.03 -25.29 4.24
CA PRO A 387 10.92 -25.42 2.78
C PRO A 387 9.96 -24.41 2.16
N ALA A 388 8.79 -24.20 2.78
CA ALA A 388 7.80 -23.24 2.32
C ALA A 388 8.28 -21.79 2.51
N MET A 389 8.92 -21.46 3.63
CA MET A 389 9.58 -20.16 3.85
C MET A 389 10.62 -19.87 2.77
N LYS A 390 11.45 -20.85 2.42
CA LYS A 390 12.43 -20.70 1.35
C LYS A 390 11.76 -20.37 0.01
N LEU A 391 10.65 -21.01 -0.31
CA LEU A 391 9.90 -20.75 -1.53
C LEU A 391 9.25 -19.34 -1.50
N THR A 392 8.62 -18.95 -0.39
CA THR A 392 7.98 -17.63 -0.27
C THR A 392 8.96 -16.47 -0.43
N LEU A 393 10.21 -16.64 0.00
CA LEU A 393 11.25 -15.61 -0.07
C LEU A 393 12.14 -15.75 -1.31
N GLY A 394 12.11 -16.90 -2.00
CA GLY A 394 12.81 -17.14 -3.27
C GLY A 394 12.03 -16.67 -4.49
N GLU A 395 10.73 -16.87 -4.46
CA GLU A 395 9.79 -16.42 -5.51
C GLU A 395 9.45 -14.94 -5.29
N THR A 396 10.32 -14.07 -5.79
CA THR A 396 10.19 -12.63 -5.57
C THR A 396 10.02 -11.85 -6.86
N ARG A 397 9.34 -10.72 -6.77
CA ARG A 397 9.25 -9.71 -7.82
C ARG A 397 9.77 -8.38 -7.34
N GLN A 398 10.68 -7.79 -8.13
CA GLN A 398 11.27 -6.49 -7.81
C GLN A 398 10.32 -5.36 -8.18
N TRP A 399 10.13 -4.45 -7.24
CA TRP A 399 9.41 -3.20 -7.39
C TRP A 399 10.28 -2.03 -6.91
N PRO A 400 9.99 -0.79 -7.28
CA PRO A 400 10.71 0.36 -6.73
C PRO A 400 10.67 0.35 -5.19
N GLY A 401 11.85 0.34 -4.57
CA GLY A 401 12.00 0.38 -3.12
C GLY A 401 11.86 -0.94 -2.35
N PHE A 402 11.34 -2.03 -2.96
CA PHE A 402 11.17 -3.32 -2.28
C PHE A 402 11.04 -4.49 -3.26
N LYS A 403 11.08 -5.71 -2.72
CA LYS A 403 10.66 -6.92 -3.42
C LYS A 403 9.39 -7.46 -2.78
N ALA A 404 8.45 -7.90 -3.59
CA ALA A 404 7.32 -8.69 -3.14
C ALA A 404 7.66 -10.18 -3.23
N GLY A 405 7.62 -10.88 -2.09
CA GLY A 405 7.61 -12.34 -2.02
C GLY A 405 6.18 -12.88 -2.04
N LEU A 406 6.00 -14.16 -1.75
CA LEU A 406 4.65 -14.70 -1.58
C LEU A 406 4.12 -14.27 -0.20
N GLY A 407 3.35 -13.19 -0.17
CA GLY A 407 2.81 -12.60 1.04
C GLY A 407 3.79 -11.72 1.85
N TRP A 408 5.06 -11.63 1.47
CA TRP A 408 6.08 -10.86 2.17
C TRP A 408 6.46 -9.58 1.43
N MET A 409 6.80 -8.54 2.21
CA MET A 409 7.53 -7.37 1.75
C MET A 409 8.99 -7.48 2.19
N ILE A 410 9.91 -7.35 1.23
CA ILE A 410 11.36 -7.46 1.46
C ILE A 410 11.97 -6.12 1.11
N THR A 411 12.52 -5.44 2.09
CA THR A 411 13.15 -4.12 1.94
C THR A 411 14.61 -4.16 2.31
N MET A 412 15.41 -3.29 1.69
CA MET A 412 16.79 -3.07 2.07
C MET A 412 16.86 -1.84 2.96
N ALA A 413 17.14 -2.06 4.24
CA ALA A 413 17.45 -1.00 5.19
C ALA A 413 18.99 -0.82 5.30
N PRO A 414 19.48 0.27 5.88
CA PRO A 414 20.91 0.40 6.18
C PRO A 414 21.50 -0.75 6.99
N ALA A 415 20.70 -1.38 7.86
CA ALA A 415 21.05 -2.56 8.64
C ALA A 415 21.00 -3.89 7.86
N GLY A 416 20.72 -3.85 6.56
CA GLY A 416 20.55 -5.03 5.72
C GLY A 416 19.10 -5.35 5.36
N GLU A 417 18.87 -6.55 4.83
CA GLU A 417 17.55 -7.00 4.41
C GLU A 417 16.60 -7.17 5.60
N VAL A 418 15.41 -6.58 5.48
CA VAL A 418 14.29 -6.77 6.40
C VAL A 418 13.14 -7.41 5.62
N VAL A 419 12.69 -8.56 6.11
CA VAL A 419 11.53 -9.29 5.61
C VAL A 419 10.38 -9.05 6.58
N GLY A 420 9.28 -8.47 6.15
CA GLY A 420 8.20 -8.15 7.09
C GLY A 420 6.85 -7.92 6.41
N HIS A 421 5.85 -7.74 7.25
CA HIS A 421 4.52 -7.29 6.83
C HIS A 421 3.82 -6.57 7.99
N GLY A 422 3.18 -5.45 7.68
CA GLY A 422 2.29 -4.76 8.61
C GLY A 422 0.87 -5.26 8.53
N GLY A 423 0.10 -5.05 9.58
CA GLY A 423 -1.32 -5.36 9.64
C GLY A 423 -2.15 -4.20 10.17
N GLY A 424 -3.38 -4.10 9.70
CA GLY A 424 -4.35 -3.14 10.20
C GLY A 424 -5.77 -3.61 9.96
N THR A 425 -6.63 -3.37 10.94
CA THR A 425 -8.08 -3.49 10.87
C THR A 425 -8.71 -2.20 11.39
N GLY A 426 -10.02 -2.19 11.59
CA GLY A 426 -10.71 -1.02 12.14
C GLY A 426 -10.18 -0.56 13.50
N GLY A 427 -9.74 -1.51 14.34
CA GLY A 427 -9.32 -1.22 15.72
C GLY A 427 -7.91 -1.67 16.09
N PHE A 428 -7.13 -2.21 15.15
CA PHE A 428 -5.85 -2.84 15.47
C PHE A 428 -4.77 -2.43 14.48
N ARG A 429 -3.54 -2.35 14.97
CA ARG A 429 -2.33 -2.26 14.15
C ARG A 429 -1.33 -3.30 14.61
N SER A 430 -0.62 -3.87 13.66
CA SER A 430 0.38 -4.90 13.92
C SER A 430 1.54 -4.79 12.93
N TYR A 431 2.67 -5.34 13.31
CA TYR A 431 3.81 -5.52 12.42
C TYR A 431 4.60 -6.73 12.86
N MET A 432 5.11 -7.51 11.90
CA MET A 432 6.18 -8.48 12.14
C MET A 432 7.33 -8.24 11.17
N GLY A 433 8.55 -8.49 11.65
CA GLY A 433 9.75 -8.34 10.86
C GLY A 433 10.82 -9.35 11.23
N LEU A 434 11.60 -9.77 10.23
CA LEU A 434 12.73 -10.70 10.34
C LEU A 434 13.96 -10.05 9.75
N GLN A 435 15.09 -10.18 10.42
CA GLN A 435 16.42 -9.93 9.89
C GLN A 435 17.17 -11.27 9.87
N ARG A 436 17.07 -11.98 8.77
CA ARG A 436 17.56 -13.36 8.65
C ARG A 436 19.08 -13.49 8.84
N ALA A 437 19.83 -12.48 8.39
CA ALA A 437 21.29 -12.45 8.52
C ALA A 437 21.78 -12.45 9.97
N THR A 438 20.97 -11.90 10.90
CA THR A 438 21.29 -11.82 12.33
C THR A 438 20.52 -12.82 13.19
N GLY A 439 19.58 -13.57 12.60
CA GLY A 439 18.69 -14.48 13.35
C GLY A 439 17.73 -13.73 14.28
N ARG A 440 17.31 -12.50 13.93
CA ARG A 440 16.44 -11.65 14.75
C ARG A 440 15.04 -11.56 14.17
N GLY A 441 14.06 -11.51 15.04
CA GLY A 441 12.67 -11.30 14.70
C GLY A 441 11.97 -10.40 15.72
N VAL A 442 10.92 -9.72 15.28
CA VAL A 442 10.09 -8.86 16.11
C VAL A 442 8.63 -8.97 15.68
N VAL A 443 7.73 -8.90 16.65
CA VAL A 443 6.31 -8.63 16.42
C VAL A 443 5.84 -7.51 17.36
N ALA A 444 5.00 -6.62 16.88
CA ALA A 444 4.31 -5.65 17.71
C ALA A 444 2.82 -5.67 17.40
N LEU A 445 2.00 -5.77 18.45
CA LEU A 445 0.54 -5.86 18.37
C LEU A 445 -0.05 -4.77 19.26
N THR A 446 -1.00 -3.98 18.72
CA THR A 446 -1.75 -2.98 19.50
C THR A 446 -3.23 -3.00 19.12
N ASN A 447 -4.08 -2.73 20.09
CA ASN A 447 -5.52 -2.57 19.92
C ASN A 447 -5.92 -1.12 19.61
N SER A 448 -5.05 -0.35 19.00
CA SER A 448 -5.32 1.04 18.57
C SER A 448 -4.98 1.24 17.10
N ALA A 449 -5.92 1.81 16.35
CA ALA A 449 -5.71 2.20 14.97
C ALA A 449 -5.09 3.61 14.83
N ALA A 450 -4.91 4.35 15.94
CA ALA A 450 -4.30 5.69 15.92
C ALA A 450 -2.83 5.66 15.49
N GLU A 451 -2.44 6.57 14.59
CA GLU A 451 -1.08 6.68 14.07
C GLU A 451 -0.24 7.76 14.81
N PRO A 452 1.09 7.62 14.88
CA PRO A 452 1.88 6.45 14.49
C PRO A 452 1.58 5.25 15.40
N SER A 453 1.73 4.02 14.90
CA SER A 453 1.25 2.82 15.59
C SER A 453 2.38 1.87 16.06
N ALA A 454 2.31 0.59 15.67
CA ALA A 454 3.21 -0.45 16.15
C ALA A 454 4.47 -0.64 15.29
N GLN A 455 4.39 -0.30 13.99
CA GLN A 455 5.41 -0.69 13.01
C GLN A 455 6.78 -0.05 13.25
N ASP A 456 6.83 1.24 13.54
CA ASP A 456 8.10 1.95 13.77
C ASP A 456 8.77 1.53 15.08
N ILE A 457 7.99 1.21 16.13
CA ILE A 457 8.53 0.60 17.36
C ILE A 457 9.15 -0.76 17.04
N ALA A 458 8.46 -1.62 16.28
CA ALA A 458 9.00 -2.91 15.87
C ALA A 458 10.30 -2.76 15.05
N LEU A 459 10.31 -1.85 14.08
CA LEU A 459 11.51 -1.58 13.27
C LEU A 459 12.65 -0.97 14.10
N HIS A 460 12.31 -0.13 15.09
CA HIS A 460 13.32 0.36 16.03
C HIS A 460 13.96 -0.79 16.81
N VAL A 461 13.14 -1.67 17.36
CA VAL A 461 13.63 -2.84 18.11
C VAL A 461 14.48 -3.75 17.22
N LEU A 462 14.03 -4.04 16.00
CA LEU A 462 14.72 -4.97 15.11
C LEU A 462 16.03 -4.42 14.54
N ILE A 463 16.01 -3.17 14.09
CA ILE A 463 17.08 -2.57 13.27
C ILE A 463 17.48 -1.14 13.71
N GLY A 464 16.98 -0.61 14.81
CA GLY A 464 17.30 0.75 15.27
C GLY A 464 16.68 1.89 14.44
N ALA A 465 15.64 1.60 13.64
CA ALA A 465 14.95 2.63 12.88
C ALA A 465 14.40 3.75 13.81
N PRO A 466 14.31 4.99 13.34
CA PRO A 466 13.76 6.08 14.18
C PRO A 466 12.32 5.79 14.61
N ILE A 467 12.01 6.07 15.88
CA ILE A 467 10.63 6.06 16.37
C ILE A 467 10.01 7.41 16.05
N ALA A 468 8.84 7.40 15.39
CA ALA A 468 8.09 8.62 15.11
C ALA A 468 7.53 9.22 16.41
N GLU A 469 7.50 10.56 16.50
CA GLU A 469 6.87 11.23 17.63
C GLU A 469 5.39 10.85 17.75
N ALA A 470 4.95 10.64 19.00
CA ALA A 470 3.54 10.41 19.28
C ALA A 470 2.73 11.66 18.88
N LYS A 471 1.66 11.45 18.12
CA LYS A 471 0.74 12.52 17.73
C LYS A 471 -0.47 12.51 18.66
N ALA A 472 -1.02 13.69 18.92
CA ALA A 472 -2.33 13.78 19.56
C ALA A 472 -3.37 13.00 18.74
N VAL A 473 -4.26 12.32 19.44
CA VAL A 473 -5.40 11.67 18.79
C VAL A 473 -6.26 12.77 18.14
N PRO A 474 -6.59 12.67 16.84
CA PRO A 474 -7.43 13.66 16.19
C PRO A 474 -8.83 13.67 16.83
N GLU A 475 -9.50 14.83 16.83
CA GLU A 475 -10.90 14.88 17.22
C GLU A 475 -11.73 14.04 16.23
N ALA A 476 -12.60 13.19 16.80
CA ALA A 476 -13.51 12.42 15.96
C ALA A 476 -14.41 13.38 15.17
N PRO A 477 -14.57 13.21 13.85
CA PRO A 477 -15.56 13.98 13.11
C PRO A 477 -16.93 13.79 13.77
N THR A 478 -17.69 14.86 13.88
CA THR A 478 -19.09 14.78 14.30
C THR A 478 -19.78 13.81 13.34
N GLY A 479 -20.34 12.73 13.88
CA GLY A 479 -20.76 11.57 13.10
C GLY A 479 -21.68 11.96 11.95
N VAL A 480 -21.38 11.46 10.76
CA VAL A 480 -22.29 11.54 9.61
C VAL A 480 -23.58 10.84 10.01
N ASP A 481 -24.71 11.56 9.98
CA ASP A 481 -26.03 10.92 10.13
C ASP A 481 -26.20 9.89 8.99
N ARG A 482 -26.31 8.63 9.34
CA ARG A 482 -26.42 7.51 8.38
C ARG A 482 -27.83 6.94 8.30
N THR A 483 -28.82 7.73 8.71
CA THR A 483 -30.24 7.38 8.52
C THR A 483 -30.55 7.38 7.02
N GLU A 484 -30.82 6.20 6.47
CA GLU A 484 -31.10 6.02 5.06
C GLU A 484 -32.57 6.29 4.74
N VAL A 485 -32.82 6.99 3.65
CA VAL A 485 -34.14 7.18 3.08
C VAL A 485 -34.28 6.46 1.74
N LYS A 486 -35.50 6.06 1.38
CA LYS A 486 -35.74 5.45 0.07
C LYS A 486 -36.10 6.52 -0.95
N LEU A 487 -35.35 6.61 -2.03
CA LEU A 487 -35.57 7.51 -3.16
C LEU A 487 -36.05 6.73 -4.39
N SER A 488 -36.83 7.41 -5.23
CA SER A 488 -37.21 6.88 -6.56
C SER A 488 -36.02 6.96 -7.52
N GLN A 489 -36.03 6.16 -8.57
CA GLN A 489 -34.99 6.20 -9.61
C GLN A 489 -34.86 7.59 -10.24
N GLU A 490 -35.98 8.31 -10.44
CA GLU A 490 -35.98 9.69 -10.96
C GLU A 490 -35.24 10.66 -10.02
N GLN A 491 -35.40 10.51 -8.68
CA GLN A 491 -34.68 11.30 -7.70
C GLN A 491 -33.17 10.95 -7.70
N LEU A 492 -32.83 9.66 -7.80
CA LEU A 492 -31.44 9.21 -7.91
C LEU A 492 -30.78 9.73 -9.21
N ASP A 493 -31.48 9.74 -10.33
CA ASP A 493 -30.94 10.20 -11.61
C ASP A 493 -30.58 11.70 -11.61
N ARG A 494 -31.23 12.54 -10.79
CA ARG A 494 -30.92 13.96 -10.68
C ARG A 494 -29.50 14.25 -10.25
N VAL A 495 -28.93 13.41 -9.40
CA VAL A 495 -27.59 13.60 -8.84
C VAL A 495 -26.51 12.85 -9.63
N THR A 496 -26.86 12.10 -10.67
CA THR A 496 -25.85 11.47 -11.54
C THR A 496 -25.08 12.52 -12.34
N GLY A 497 -23.83 12.24 -12.64
CA GLY A 497 -22.96 13.10 -13.44
C GLY A 497 -21.52 13.12 -12.97
N THR A 498 -20.73 13.96 -13.61
CA THR A 498 -19.32 14.20 -13.27
C THR A 498 -19.23 15.49 -12.45
N TYR A 499 -18.56 15.40 -11.31
CA TYR A 499 -18.35 16.49 -10.37
C TYR A 499 -16.84 16.70 -10.19
N ARG A 500 -16.33 17.86 -10.59
CA ARG A 500 -14.89 18.11 -10.59
C ARG A 500 -14.41 18.81 -9.33
N PHE A 501 -13.36 18.25 -8.73
CA PHE A 501 -12.51 18.93 -7.76
C PHE A 501 -11.61 19.94 -8.47
N ASN A 502 -11.07 19.53 -9.64
CA ASN A 502 -10.21 20.32 -10.53
C ASN A 502 -10.23 19.69 -11.94
N PRO A 503 -9.53 20.22 -12.95
CA PRO A 503 -9.57 19.68 -14.32
C PRO A 503 -9.24 18.19 -14.42
N ASP A 504 -8.40 17.66 -13.53
CA ASP A 504 -7.86 16.30 -13.63
C ASP A 504 -8.46 15.32 -12.62
N LEU A 505 -9.14 15.83 -11.58
CA LEU A 505 -9.74 15.02 -10.53
C LEU A 505 -11.25 15.23 -10.49
N ALA A 506 -12.00 14.19 -10.71
CA ALA A 506 -13.45 14.21 -10.67
C ALA A 506 -14.01 13.08 -9.79
N LEU A 507 -15.18 13.32 -9.24
CA LEU A 507 -16.06 12.31 -8.68
C LEU A 507 -17.17 12.05 -9.69
N VAL A 508 -17.30 10.81 -10.16
CA VAL A 508 -18.33 10.41 -11.11
C VAL A 508 -19.40 9.64 -10.37
N VAL A 509 -20.63 10.13 -10.42
CA VAL A 509 -21.80 9.48 -9.83
C VAL A 509 -22.62 8.83 -10.92
N THR A 510 -22.81 7.52 -10.81
CA THR A 510 -23.59 6.69 -11.74
C THR A 510 -24.67 5.93 -11.01
N ARG A 511 -25.70 5.46 -11.72
CA ARG A 511 -26.75 4.62 -11.15
C ARG A 511 -26.67 3.19 -11.71
N LYS A 512 -26.72 2.22 -10.83
CA LYS A 512 -26.80 0.78 -11.16
C LYS A 512 -28.07 0.21 -10.52
N GLY A 513 -29.16 0.11 -11.28
CA GLY A 513 -30.48 -0.25 -10.71
C GLY A 513 -31.01 0.85 -9.77
N ASP A 514 -31.30 0.49 -8.52
CA ASP A 514 -31.76 1.41 -7.48
C ASP A 514 -30.61 1.95 -6.61
N GLN A 515 -29.33 1.64 -6.95
CA GLN A 515 -28.15 2.04 -6.21
C GLN A 515 -27.34 3.10 -6.95
N LEU A 516 -26.93 4.17 -6.27
CA LEU A 516 -25.91 5.08 -6.77
C LEU A 516 -24.53 4.60 -6.43
N MET A 517 -23.62 4.72 -7.38
CA MET A 517 -22.19 4.44 -7.26
C MET A 517 -21.42 5.73 -7.47
N ALA A 518 -20.38 5.97 -6.69
CA ALA A 518 -19.51 7.13 -6.85
C ALA A 518 -18.04 6.69 -6.91
N ALA A 519 -17.33 7.18 -7.91
CA ALA A 519 -15.92 6.89 -8.14
C ALA A 519 -15.13 8.19 -8.23
N ILE A 520 -14.04 8.30 -7.48
CA ILE A 520 -13.03 9.35 -7.69
C ILE A 520 -12.07 8.87 -8.77
N THR A 521 -11.60 9.77 -9.63
CA THR A 521 -10.62 9.46 -10.68
C THR A 521 -9.48 8.57 -10.16
N GLY A 522 -9.25 7.42 -10.81
CA GLY A 522 -8.23 6.45 -10.42
C GLY A 522 -8.61 5.49 -9.27
N GLN A 523 -9.83 5.62 -8.72
CA GLN A 523 -10.35 4.73 -7.69
C GLN A 523 -11.54 3.92 -8.19
N GLY A 524 -11.80 2.77 -7.55
CA GLY A 524 -13.01 1.98 -7.81
C GLY A 524 -14.27 2.71 -7.35
N ALA A 525 -15.38 2.46 -8.03
CA ALA A 525 -16.67 2.99 -7.62
C ALA A 525 -17.17 2.30 -6.35
N LEU A 526 -17.64 3.08 -5.39
CA LEU A 526 -18.26 2.58 -4.16
C LEU A 526 -19.74 3.02 -4.10
N PRO A 527 -20.63 2.24 -3.49
CA PRO A 527 -22.02 2.61 -3.32
C PRO A 527 -22.17 3.80 -2.37
N ILE A 528 -23.08 4.72 -2.70
CA ILE A 528 -23.47 5.83 -1.85
C ILE A 528 -24.95 5.74 -1.52
N PHE A 529 -25.31 6.04 -0.28
CA PHE A 529 -26.64 5.84 0.28
C PHE A 529 -27.32 7.18 0.60
N PRO A 530 -28.59 7.36 0.24
CA PRO A 530 -29.28 8.63 0.43
C PRO A 530 -29.70 8.85 1.90
N ARG A 531 -29.36 10.02 2.45
CA ARG A 531 -29.91 10.58 3.68
C ARG A 531 -31.07 11.55 3.38
N SER A 532 -31.04 12.16 2.23
CA SER A 532 -32.09 13.01 1.66
C SER A 532 -32.01 12.97 0.12
N GLU A 533 -32.82 13.80 -0.58
CA GLU A 533 -32.72 13.91 -2.04
C GLU A 533 -31.38 14.48 -2.53
N THR A 534 -30.65 15.16 -1.68
CA THR A 534 -29.39 15.83 -2.02
C THR A 534 -28.20 15.42 -1.16
N GLU A 535 -28.42 14.67 -0.09
CA GLU A 535 -27.36 14.28 0.84
C GLU A 535 -27.16 12.77 0.80
N PHE A 536 -25.93 12.36 0.57
CA PHE A 536 -25.56 10.96 0.47
C PHE A 536 -24.29 10.68 1.28
N PHE A 537 -24.14 9.44 1.74
CA PHE A 537 -22.98 8.99 2.50
C PHE A 537 -22.45 7.65 1.99
N TRP A 538 -21.20 7.36 2.26
CA TRP A 538 -20.60 6.04 2.04
C TRP A 538 -20.71 5.19 3.30
N ARG A 539 -20.96 3.90 3.15
CA ARG A 539 -20.86 2.93 4.24
C ARG A 539 -19.43 2.38 4.38
N ALA A 540 -18.68 2.30 3.28
CA ALA A 540 -17.35 1.72 3.25
C ALA A 540 -16.22 2.67 3.74
N VAL A 541 -16.50 3.98 3.78
CA VAL A 541 -15.55 5.03 4.19
C VAL A 541 -16.29 6.12 4.96
N ASN A 542 -15.56 6.86 5.79
CA ASN A 542 -16.15 8.01 6.50
C ASN A 542 -16.22 9.22 5.58
N ALA A 543 -17.18 9.20 4.66
CA ALA A 543 -17.39 10.28 3.69
C ALA A 543 -18.87 10.55 3.45
N GLU A 544 -19.16 11.78 3.04
CA GLU A 544 -20.48 12.24 2.62
C GLU A 544 -20.37 13.20 1.44
N ILE A 545 -21.46 13.31 0.68
CA ILE A 545 -21.59 14.29 -0.39
C ILE A 545 -22.94 14.99 -0.28
N VAL A 546 -22.91 16.31 -0.39
CA VAL A 546 -24.10 17.17 -0.41
C VAL A 546 -24.19 17.85 -1.76
N PHE A 547 -25.19 17.50 -2.57
CA PHE A 547 -25.40 18.09 -3.89
C PHE A 547 -26.08 19.44 -3.78
N ALA A 548 -25.50 20.43 -4.44
CA ALA A 548 -26.08 21.78 -4.54
C ALA A 548 -27.01 21.85 -5.77
N ALA A 549 -28.23 22.26 -5.56
CA ALA A 549 -29.24 22.41 -6.63
C ALA A 549 -29.75 23.84 -6.69
N ASP A 550 -29.88 24.36 -7.92
CA ASP A 550 -30.58 25.62 -8.21
C ASP A 550 -31.81 25.33 -9.09
N ASN A 551 -33.00 25.76 -8.64
CA ASN A 551 -34.26 25.50 -9.33
C ASN A 551 -34.50 24.03 -9.73
N GLY A 552 -34.07 23.09 -8.88
CA GLY A 552 -34.19 21.64 -9.11
C GLY A 552 -33.12 21.02 -10.03
N ILE A 553 -32.18 21.81 -10.52
CA ILE A 553 -31.04 21.35 -11.34
C ILE A 553 -29.81 21.30 -10.45
N VAL A 554 -29.16 20.15 -10.36
CA VAL A 554 -27.90 19.98 -9.61
C VAL A 554 -26.75 20.66 -10.37
N THR A 555 -26.09 21.62 -9.72
CA THR A 555 -25.03 22.45 -10.31
C THR A 555 -23.63 22.14 -9.75
N GLY A 556 -23.57 21.44 -8.60
CA GLY A 556 -22.32 21.11 -7.95
C GLY A 556 -22.57 20.23 -6.73
N ALA A 557 -21.54 20.04 -5.93
CA ALA A 557 -21.63 19.29 -4.68
C ALA A 557 -20.55 19.76 -3.70
N THR A 558 -20.69 19.40 -2.43
CA THR A 558 -19.62 19.44 -1.43
C THR A 558 -19.34 18.01 -1.01
N PHE A 559 -18.11 17.53 -1.23
CA PHE A 559 -17.63 16.25 -0.76
C PHE A 559 -16.87 16.44 0.54
N THR A 560 -17.21 15.68 1.56
CA THR A 560 -16.54 15.70 2.85
C THR A 560 -16.01 14.30 3.15
N GLN A 561 -14.72 14.19 3.46
CA GLN A 561 -14.10 12.95 3.92
C GLN A 561 -13.24 13.23 5.14
N ASP A 562 -13.44 12.46 6.21
CA ASP A 562 -12.70 12.58 7.47
C ASP A 562 -12.66 14.02 8.02
N GLY A 563 -13.78 14.75 7.86
CA GLY A 563 -13.93 16.14 8.29
C GLY A 563 -13.39 17.20 7.33
N ALA A 564 -12.63 16.83 6.31
CA ALA A 564 -12.16 17.75 5.27
C ALA A 564 -13.19 17.88 4.15
N SER A 565 -13.63 19.11 3.86
CA SER A 565 -14.63 19.40 2.83
C SER A 565 -14.02 20.03 1.59
N SER A 566 -14.46 19.58 0.42
CA SER A 566 -14.04 20.07 -0.89
C SER A 566 -15.26 20.41 -1.76
N PRO A 567 -15.34 21.62 -2.32
CA PRO A 567 -16.40 21.96 -3.26
C PRO A 567 -16.13 21.29 -4.62
N LEU A 568 -17.21 20.84 -5.27
CA LEU A 568 -17.22 20.22 -6.59
C LEU A 568 -18.12 20.99 -7.54
N VAL A 569 -17.70 21.10 -8.79
CA VAL A 569 -18.50 21.73 -9.87
C VAL A 569 -19.00 20.61 -10.78
N LYS A 570 -20.33 20.59 -11.06
CA LYS A 570 -20.92 19.63 -12.01
C LYS A 570 -20.57 20.04 -13.44
N GLU A 571 -20.14 19.07 -14.26
CA GLU A 571 -19.96 19.23 -15.72
C GLU A 571 -21.28 19.26 -16.46
#